data_ac9f7c9f1e14b17b4127bea51d4dbb20
#
_entry.id   ac9f7c9f1e14b17b4127bea51d4dbb20
#
_cell.length_a   1.000
_cell.length_b   1.000
_cell.length_c   1.000
_cell.angle_alpha   90.00
_cell.angle_beta   90.00
_cell.angle_gamma   90.00
#
_symmetry.space_group_name_H-M   'P 1'
#
loop_
_entity.id
_entity.type
_entity.pdbx_description
1 polymer ?
#
loop_
_entity_poly.entity_id
_entity_poly.type
_entity_poly.pdbx_seq_one_letter_code
_entity_poly.pdbx_strand_id
1 'polypeptide(L)'
;MLHPLFIHLRDAIIAGSTGRMAMIILIYGGPLIGLPRIDVISMLGALVAPNKLDAVTLGGAIHFTLGVFFALIYTALWGIGIGYPIWWWGLIFGAVHGILVILMLFLGVHVSLLFSEGTNRVRVMLAILLNHMVFRLVVGLIYST
;
A
#
# COMPACT_ATOMS: atom_id res chain seq x y z
N MET A 1 19.86 27.72 -1.74
CA MET A 1 20.25 26.73 -2.76
C MET A 1 19.13 25.75 -2.89
N LEU A 2 18.38 25.82 -3.98
CA LEU A 2 17.36 24.81 -4.29
C LEU A 2 18.12 23.55 -4.69
N HIS A 3 18.18 22.55 -3.81
CA HIS A 3 18.55 21.20 -4.24
C HIS A 3 17.61 20.82 -5.37
N PRO A 4 18.12 20.47 -6.56
CA PRO A 4 17.25 20.02 -7.63
C PRO A 4 16.46 18.81 -7.11
N LEU A 5 15.16 18.84 -7.31
CA LEU A 5 14.24 17.72 -7.09
C LEU A 5 14.62 16.57 -8.05
N PHE A 6 15.75 15.92 -7.79
CA PHE A 6 16.02 14.64 -8.44
C PHE A 6 15.11 13.61 -7.79
N ILE A 7 13.92 13.47 -8.36
CA ILE A 7 13.10 12.29 -8.13
C ILE A 7 13.95 11.13 -8.65
N HIS A 8 14.59 10.41 -7.75
CA HIS A 8 15.35 9.22 -8.08
C HIS A 8 14.36 8.12 -8.46
N LEU A 9 13.94 8.10 -9.73
CA LEU A 9 12.96 7.15 -10.24
C LEU A 9 13.39 5.70 -9.91
N ARG A 10 14.67 5.42 -10.02
CA ARG A 10 15.24 4.11 -9.65
C ARG A 10 14.94 3.78 -8.19
N ASP A 11 15.15 4.73 -7.28
CA ASP A 11 14.99 4.53 -5.84
C ASP A 11 13.50 4.38 -5.50
N ALA A 12 12.62 5.13 -6.19
CA ALA A 12 11.18 4.97 -6.07
C ALA A 12 10.69 3.59 -6.55
N ILE A 13 11.25 3.07 -7.65
CA ILE A 13 10.95 1.72 -8.14
C ILE A 13 11.38 0.68 -7.11
N ILE A 14 12.60 0.77 -6.59
CA ILE A 14 13.12 -0.17 -5.60
C ILE A 14 12.28 -0.08 -4.31
N ALA A 15 12.13 1.11 -3.74
CA ALA A 15 11.41 1.30 -2.49
C ALA A 15 9.93 0.92 -2.59
N GLY A 16 9.27 1.34 -3.67
CA GLY A 16 7.87 1.03 -3.91
C GLY A 16 7.62 -0.46 -4.12
N SER A 17 8.47 -1.13 -4.90
CA SER A 17 8.35 -2.58 -5.14
C SER A 17 8.65 -3.38 -3.87
N THR A 18 9.71 -3.03 -3.14
CA THR A 18 10.06 -3.70 -1.87
C THR A 18 8.99 -3.48 -0.81
N GLY A 19 8.46 -2.27 -0.70
CA GLY A 19 7.34 -1.97 0.19
C GLY A 19 6.09 -2.79 -0.13
N ARG A 20 5.76 -2.96 -1.43
CA ARG A 20 4.64 -3.81 -1.86
C ARG A 20 4.90 -5.29 -1.60
N MET A 21 6.13 -5.76 -1.77
CA MET A 21 6.48 -7.12 -1.41
C MET A 21 6.27 -7.37 0.10
N ALA A 22 6.70 -6.44 0.96
CA ALA A 22 6.47 -6.52 2.40
C ALA A 22 4.96 -6.56 2.73
N MET A 23 4.12 -5.76 2.04
CA MET A 23 2.66 -5.84 2.17
C MET A 23 2.12 -7.20 1.77
N ILE A 24 2.56 -7.77 0.65
CA ILE A 24 2.13 -9.10 0.18
C ILE A 24 2.46 -10.16 1.22
N ILE A 25 3.68 -10.14 1.76
CA ILE A 25 4.10 -11.06 2.84
C ILE A 25 3.16 -10.92 4.05
N LEU A 26 2.82 -9.71 4.44
CA LEU A 26 1.91 -9.48 5.56
C LEU A 26 0.45 -9.86 5.24
N ILE A 27 -0.04 -9.62 4.03
CA ILE A 27 -1.40 -9.99 3.59
C ILE A 27 -1.57 -11.51 3.61
N TYR A 28 -0.64 -12.24 3.04
CA TYR A 28 -0.74 -13.71 2.91
C TYR A 28 -0.20 -14.47 4.13
N GLY A 29 0.76 -13.90 4.86
CA GLY A 29 1.29 -14.44 6.12
C GLY A 29 0.47 -14.03 7.35
N GLY A 30 -0.21 -12.91 7.29
CA GLY A 30 -0.98 -12.35 8.41
C GLY A 30 -2.01 -13.29 9.03
N PRO A 31 -2.73 -14.12 8.28
CA PRO A 31 -3.64 -15.12 8.86
C PRO A 31 -2.98 -16.09 9.84
N LEU A 32 -1.68 -16.36 9.70
CA LEU A 32 -0.92 -17.21 10.63
C LEU A 32 -0.76 -16.56 12.03
N ILE A 33 -0.90 -15.23 12.10
CA ILE A 33 -0.82 -14.45 13.33
C ILE A 33 -2.17 -13.82 13.74
N GLY A 34 -3.26 -14.32 13.16
CA GLY A 34 -4.63 -13.93 13.53
C GLY A 34 -5.18 -12.69 12.79
N LEU A 35 -4.48 -12.16 11.78
CA LEU A 35 -5.04 -11.13 10.90
C LEU A 35 -6.07 -11.73 9.95
N PRO A 36 -7.07 -10.95 9.51
CA PRO A 36 -8.06 -11.43 8.55
C PRO A 36 -7.41 -11.70 7.19
N ARG A 37 -7.93 -12.70 6.48
CA ARG A 37 -7.54 -12.96 5.10
C ARG A 37 -8.19 -11.93 4.17
N ILE A 38 -7.38 -11.18 3.45
CA ILE A 38 -7.81 -10.15 2.50
C ILE A 38 -7.13 -10.44 1.16
N ASP A 39 -7.89 -10.71 0.11
CA ASP A 39 -7.33 -10.93 -1.22
C ASP A 39 -7.34 -9.63 -2.04
N VAL A 40 -6.48 -8.70 -1.64
CA VAL A 40 -6.34 -7.38 -2.30
C VAL A 40 -5.93 -7.52 -3.76
N ILE A 41 -5.11 -8.52 -4.09
CA ILE A 41 -4.62 -8.73 -5.45
C ILE A 41 -5.79 -9.08 -6.39
N SER A 42 -6.55 -10.12 -6.07
CA SER A 42 -7.70 -10.49 -6.89
C SER A 42 -8.78 -9.40 -6.91
N MET A 43 -8.96 -8.67 -5.82
CA MET A 43 -9.90 -7.55 -5.74
C MET A 43 -9.52 -6.42 -6.70
N LEU A 44 -8.26 -5.98 -6.71
CA LEU A 44 -7.79 -4.95 -7.63
C LEU A 44 -7.93 -5.41 -9.09
N GLY A 45 -7.58 -6.65 -9.38
CA GLY A 45 -7.67 -7.20 -10.72
C GLY A 45 -9.11 -7.37 -11.20
N ALA A 46 -10.03 -7.73 -10.32
CA ALA A 46 -11.45 -7.88 -10.66
C ALA A 46 -12.11 -6.58 -11.16
N LEU A 47 -11.49 -5.43 -10.89
CA LEU A 47 -11.96 -4.14 -11.42
C LEU A 47 -11.76 -4.01 -12.93
N VAL A 48 -10.82 -4.77 -13.52
CA VAL A 48 -10.41 -4.62 -14.92
C VAL A 48 -10.36 -5.95 -15.69
N ALA A 49 -10.40 -7.09 -15.00
CA ALA A 49 -10.22 -8.40 -15.61
C ALA A 49 -11.57 -9.13 -15.83
N PRO A 50 -11.75 -9.79 -16.97
CA PRO A 50 -12.98 -10.54 -17.28
C PRO A 50 -13.06 -11.88 -16.55
N ASN A 51 -11.93 -12.44 -16.10
CA ASN A 51 -11.89 -13.74 -15.44
C ASN A 51 -10.90 -13.76 -14.26
N LYS A 52 -10.99 -14.80 -13.42
CA LYS A 52 -10.24 -14.89 -12.18
C LYS A 52 -8.72 -14.99 -12.36
N LEU A 53 -8.24 -15.66 -13.40
CA LEU A 53 -6.82 -15.84 -13.66
C LEU A 53 -6.18 -14.50 -14.07
N ASP A 54 -6.83 -13.79 -14.98
CA ASP A 54 -6.42 -12.45 -15.39
C ASP A 54 -6.50 -11.46 -14.22
N ALA A 55 -7.51 -11.62 -13.34
CA ALA A 55 -7.64 -10.80 -12.14
C ALA A 55 -6.40 -10.89 -11.23
N VAL A 56 -5.85 -12.07 -10.99
CA VAL A 56 -4.64 -12.22 -10.17
C VAL A 56 -3.44 -11.55 -10.83
N THR A 57 -3.26 -11.76 -12.14
CA THR A 57 -2.12 -11.21 -12.88
C THR A 57 -2.19 -9.69 -12.98
N LEU A 58 -3.33 -9.15 -13.41
CA LEU A 58 -3.54 -7.72 -13.55
C LEU A 58 -3.57 -7.02 -12.19
N GLY A 59 -4.19 -7.64 -11.19
CA GLY A 59 -4.20 -7.13 -9.83
C GLY A 59 -2.81 -7.02 -9.22
N GLY A 60 -1.95 -8.01 -9.47
CA GLY A 60 -0.53 -7.94 -9.09
C GLY A 60 0.19 -6.77 -9.77
N ALA A 61 0.04 -6.64 -11.08
CA ALA A 61 0.63 -5.53 -11.83
C ALA A 61 0.14 -4.16 -11.31
N ILE A 62 -1.16 -4.00 -11.10
CA ILE A 62 -1.75 -2.79 -10.52
C ILE A 62 -1.18 -2.52 -9.13
N HIS A 63 -1.12 -3.55 -8.27
CA HIS A 63 -0.63 -3.41 -6.91
C HIS A 63 0.81 -2.89 -6.86
N PHE A 64 1.73 -3.45 -7.68
CA PHE A 64 3.11 -2.98 -7.76
C PHE A 64 3.23 -1.60 -8.38
N THR A 65 2.49 -1.31 -9.45
CA THR A 65 2.46 0.01 -10.09
C THR A 65 2.02 1.09 -9.10
N LEU A 66 0.98 0.85 -8.31
CA LEU A 66 0.55 1.75 -7.24
C LEU A 66 1.64 1.92 -6.17
N GLY A 67 2.44 0.88 -5.89
CA GLY A 67 3.57 0.99 -4.96
C GLY A 67 4.61 1.99 -5.42
N VAL A 68 5.04 1.89 -6.67
CA VAL A 68 5.99 2.83 -7.28
C VAL A 68 5.40 4.23 -7.36
N PHE A 69 4.15 4.36 -7.78
CA PHE A 69 3.44 5.63 -7.87
C PHE A 69 3.39 6.35 -6.51
N PHE A 70 3.01 5.65 -5.44
CA PHE A 70 3.00 6.25 -4.12
C PHE A 70 4.40 6.54 -3.57
N ALA A 71 5.40 5.74 -3.88
CA ALA A 71 6.78 6.04 -3.51
C ALA A 71 7.25 7.36 -4.17
N LEU A 72 6.89 7.60 -5.44
CA LEU A 72 7.17 8.88 -6.12
C LEU A 72 6.44 10.06 -5.46
N ILE A 73 5.16 9.90 -5.10
CA ILE A 73 4.42 10.96 -4.38
C ILE A 73 5.13 11.32 -3.08
N TYR A 74 5.58 10.33 -2.32
CA TYR A 74 6.26 10.60 -1.06
C TYR A 74 7.61 11.27 -1.24
N THR A 75 8.38 10.86 -2.26
CA THR A 75 9.62 11.55 -2.62
C THR A 75 9.38 13.01 -2.97
N ALA A 76 8.30 13.29 -3.72
CA ALA A 76 7.90 14.65 -4.04
C ALA A 76 7.51 15.45 -2.79
N LEU A 77 6.75 14.86 -1.85
CA LEU A 77 6.39 15.49 -0.57
C LEU A 77 7.63 15.86 0.25
N TRP A 78 8.59 14.94 0.36
CA TRP A 78 9.85 15.22 1.05
C TRP A 78 10.65 16.34 0.36
N GLY A 79 10.64 16.34 -0.98
CA GLY A 79 11.31 17.38 -1.78
C GLY A 79 10.77 18.80 -1.54
N ILE A 80 9.51 18.93 -1.17
CA ILE A 80 8.89 20.22 -0.81
C ILE A 80 8.82 20.46 0.70
N GLY A 81 9.54 19.65 1.51
CA GLY A 81 9.65 19.82 2.96
C GLY A 81 8.51 19.24 3.79
N ILE A 82 7.64 18.42 3.21
CA ILE A 82 6.56 17.74 3.94
C ILE A 82 7.04 16.37 4.42
N GLY A 83 7.49 16.30 5.67
CA GLY A 83 8.07 15.10 6.28
C GLY A 83 9.49 14.82 5.81
N TYR A 84 10.02 13.65 6.24
CA TYR A 84 11.38 13.21 5.94
C TYR A 84 11.40 11.69 5.67
N PRO A 85 12.38 11.16 4.90
CA PRO A 85 12.53 9.74 4.63
C PRO A 85 13.13 8.99 5.84
N ILE A 86 12.43 8.98 6.97
CA ILE A 86 12.80 8.28 8.19
C ILE A 86 11.64 7.41 8.67
N TRP A 87 11.95 6.38 9.44
CA TRP A 87 11.00 5.31 9.78
C TRP A 87 9.71 5.80 10.47
N TRP A 88 9.78 6.74 11.41
CA TRP A 88 8.61 7.23 12.14
C TRP A 88 7.70 8.14 11.27
N TRP A 89 8.27 8.96 10.36
CA TRP A 89 7.49 9.65 9.33
C TRP A 89 6.83 8.65 8.38
N GLY A 90 7.51 7.53 8.10
CA GLY A 90 6.93 6.41 7.38
C GLY A 90 5.66 5.89 8.06
N LEU A 91 5.68 5.67 9.37
CA LEU A 91 4.52 5.22 10.12
C LEU A 91 3.37 6.23 10.07
N ILE A 92 3.64 7.53 10.26
CA ILE A 92 2.61 8.60 10.19
C ILE A 92 1.97 8.63 8.80
N PHE A 93 2.78 8.73 7.74
CA PHE A 93 2.23 8.74 6.38
C PHE A 93 1.54 7.42 6.02
N GLY A 94 2.02 6.30 6.52
CA GLY A 94 1.37 5.01 6.36
C GLY A 94 -0.01 4.96 7.01
N ALA A 95 -0.13 5.53 8.21
CA ALA A 95 -1.42 5.65 8.90
C ALA A 95 -2.39 6.55 8.12
N VAL A 96 -1.94 7.73 7.70
CA VAL A 96 -2.77 8.64 6.88
C VAL A 96 -3.20 7.97 5.58
N HIS A 97 -2.28 7.31 4.87
CA HIS A 97 -2.58 6.59 3.63
C HIS A 97 -3.58 5.44 3.88
N GLY A 98 -3.35 4.64 4.92
CA GLY A 98 -4.27 3.54 5.28
C GLY A 98 -5.68 4.04 5.62
N ILE A 99 -5.79 5.15 6.34
CA ILE A 99 -7.08 5.81 6.63
C ILE A 99 -7.75 6.27 5.33
N LEU A 100 -7.01 6.91 4.43
CA LEU A 100 -7.55 7.34 3.14
C LEU A 100 -8.07 6.16 2.31
N VAL A 101 -7.32 5.05 2.27
CA VAL A 101 -7.76 3.83 1.58
C VAL A 101 -9.03 3.26 2.23
N ILE A 102 -9.10 3.20 3.55
CA ILE A 102 -10.31 2.76 4.28
C ILE A 102 -11.49 3.67 3.92
N LEU A 103 -11.32 4.98 3.92
CA LEU A 103 -12.37 5.93 3.55
C LEU A 103 -12.82 5.75 2.09
N MET A 104 -11.87 5.58 1.15
CA MET A 104 -12.18 5.31 -0.25
C MET A 104 -12.99 4.02 -0.43
N LEU A 105 -12.66 2.97 0.33
CA LEU A 105 -13.39 1.72 0.32
C LEU A 105 -14.82 1.87 0.87
N PHE A 106 -15.01 2.71 1.90
CA PHE A 106 -16.33 3.02 2.45
C PHE A 106 -17.21 3.86 1.52
N LEU A 107 -16.60 4.81 0.80
CA LEU A 107 -17.30 5.68 -0.15
C LEU A 107 -17.49 5.01 -1.50
N GLY A 108 -16.68 4.00 -1.81
CA GLY A 108 -16.75 3.25 -3.06
C GLY A 108 -17.73 2.08 -2.98
N VAL A 109 -18.29 1.71 -4.13
CA VAL A 109 -19.29 0.62 -4.31
C VAL A 109 -18.72 -0.78 -3.96
N HIS A 110 -17.45 -0.88 -3.62
CA HIS A 110 -16.73 -2.16 -3.48
C HIS A 110 -16.58 -2.66 -2.03
N VAL A 111 -17.26 -2.05 -1.06
CA VAL A 111 -17.23 -2.51 0.34
C VAL A 111 -17.66 -3.97 0.49
N SER A 112 -18.61 -4.42 -0.33
CA SER A 112 -19.06 -5.81 -0.34
C SER A 112 -17.99 -6.82 -0.75
N LEU A 113 -16.99 -6.41 -1.54
CA LEU A 113 -15.91 -7.30 -1.98
C LEU A 113 -14.88 -7.58 -0.86
N LEU A 114 -14.78 -6.68 0.12
CA LEU A 114 -13.86 -6.82 1.25
C LEU A 114 -14.49 -7.54 2.44
N PHE A 115 -15.79 -7.44 2.59
CA PHE A 115 -16.52 -7.94 3.75
C PHE A 115 -17.43 -9.09 3.34
N SER A 116 -16.91 -10.32 3.34
CA SER A 116 -17.75 -11.51 3.31
C SER A 116 -18.61 -11.58 4.59
N GLU A 117 -19.75 -12.27 4.50
CA GLU A 117 -20.59 -12.51 5.67
C GLU A 117 -19.77 -13.14 6.82
N GLY A 118 -19.93 -12.60 8.03
CA GLY A 118 -19.19 -13.03 9.21
C GLY A 118 -17.80 -12.40 9.41
N THR A 119 -17.30 -11.57 8.48
CA THR A 119 -16.00 -10.92 8.62
C THR A 119 -16.07 -9.75 9.61
N ASN A 120 -15.18 -9.74 10.60
CA ASN A 120 -15.07 -8.63 11.53
C ASN A 120 -14.46 -7.39 10.83
N ARG A 121 -15.31 -6.40 10.54
CA ARG A 121 -14.94 -5.17 9.82
C ARG A 121 -13.77 -4.42 10.47
N VAL A 122 -13.76 -4.34 11.81
CA VAL A 122 -12.69 -3.65 12.55
C VAL A 122 -11.34 -4.33 12.31
N ARG A 123 -11.30 -5.68 12.34
CA ARG A 123 -10.06 -6.42 12.06
C ARG A 123 -9.56 -6.19 10.64
N VAL A 124 -10.46 -6.10 9.65
CA VAL A 124 -10.08 -5.80 8.26
C VAL A 124 -9.51 -4.39 8.15
N MET A 125 -10.15 -3.39 8.78
CA MET A 125 -9.65 -2.01 8.79
C MET A 125 -8.26 -1.92 9.44
N LEU A 126 -8.07 -2.58 10.58
CA LEU A 126 -6.77 -2.62 11.25
C LEU A 126 -5.71 -3.31 10.40
N ALA A 127 -6.06 -4.37 9.70
CA ALA A 127 -5.13 -5.04 8.78
C ALA A 127 -4.77 -4.14 7.58
N ILE A 128 -5.72 -3.41 7.00
CA ILE A 128 -5.46 -2.43 5.93
C ILE A 128 -4.53 -1.32 6.44
N LEU A 129 -4.83 -0.76 7.60
CA LEU A 129 -4.01 0.27 8.23
C LEU A 129 -2.57 -0.22 8.45
N LEU A 130 -2.41 -1.38 9.09
CA LEU A 130 -1.11 -1.99 9.37
C LEU A 130 -0.31 -2.24 8.07
N ASN A 131 -0.95 -2.75 7.03
CA ASN A 131 -0.31 -2.99 5.75
C ASN A 131 0.26 -1.70 5.13
N HIS A 132 -0.49 -0.59 5.19
CA HIS A 132 -0.02 0.70 4.67
C HIS A 132 1.08 1.31 5.54
N MET A 133 1.03 1.11 6.86
CA MET A 133 2.13 1.50 7.75
C MET A 133 3.42 0.71 7.45
N VAL A 134 3.33 -0.61 7.23
CA VAL A 134 4.48 -1.45 6.84
C VAL A 134 5.03 -1.02 5.49
N PHE A 135 4.18 -0.79 4.49
CA PHE A 135 4.61 -0.26 3.19
C PHE A 135 5.45 1.00 3.34
N ARG A 136 4.95 1.97 4.08
CA ARG A 136 5.60 3.27 4.25
C ARG A 136 6.85 3.21 5.12
N LEU A 137 6.84 2.35 6.14
CA LEU A 137 8.02 2.08 6.93
C LEU A 137 9.18 1.58 6.04
N VAL A 138 8.90 0.59 5.18
CA VAL A 138 9.90 0.03 4.25
C VAL A 138 10.38 1.09 3.25
N VAL A 139 9.47 1.86 2.66
CA VAL A 139 9.83 2.96 1.76
C VAL A 139 10.73 3.97 2.48
N GLY A 140 10.38 4.39 3.70
CA GLY A 140 11.18 5.32 4.49
C GLY A 140 12.57 4.79 4.83
N LEU A 141 12.68 3.50 5.16
CA LEU A 141 13.96 2.85 5.45
C LEU A 141 14.88 2.80 4.22
N ILE A 142 14.33 2.48 3.05
CA ILE A 142 15.14 2.41 1.81
C ILE A 142 15.66 3.78 1.39
N TYR A 143 14.85 4.83 1.55
CA TYR A 143 15.29 6.19 1.22
C TYR A 143 16.21 6.83 2.26
N SER A 144 16.29 6.29 3.49
CA SER A 144 17.19 6.80 4.56
C SER A 144 18.61 6.25 4.45
N THR A 145 18.85 5.27 3.57
CA THR A 145 20.17 4.66 3.31
C THR A 145 20.84 5.34 2.12
#